data_2ea550dd3ea7f09975305c84d63bf32e
#
_entry.id   2ea550dd3ea7f09975305c84d63bf32e
#
_cell.length_a   1.000
_cell.length_b   1.000
_cell.length_c   1.000
_cell.angle_alpha   90.00
_cell.angle_beta   90.00
_cell.angle_gamma   90.00
#
_symmetry.space_group_name_H-M   'P 1'
#
loop_
_entity.id
_entity.type
_entity.pdbx_description
1 polymer ?
#
loop_
_entity_poly.entity_id
_entity_poly.type
_entity_poly.pdbx_seq_one_letter_code
_entity_poly.pdbx_strand_id
1 'polypeptide(L)'
;MRREYARSLRGSRVTGTRPFRSWKTVSLIGAIRLGEKPKIMTSRSAVDGRKFLRFVKQRLAPWIYPGDIVIMDNLSIHKMTMVREAVLDAGAIPLYLPTYSPELNPIERLWADMKRRLRTLALNAEPELLRAVRRLRAATPIAKIAAWFRHSLAEAHIK
;
A
#
# COMPACT_ATOMS: atom_id res chain seq x y z
N MET A 1 -15.48 -1.45 -1.63
CA MET A 1 -15.58 -1.60 -0.17
C MET A 1 -16.62 -0.62 0.35
N ARG A 2 -17.72 -1.09 0.95
CA ARG A 2 -18.74 -0.24 1.59
C ARG A 2 -18.78 -0.53 3.08
N ARG A 3 -19.36 0.42 3.85
CA ARG A 3 -19.66 0.18 5.27
C ARG A 3 -20.75 -0.90 5.35
N GLU A 4 -20.51 -1.97 6.09
CA GLU A 4 -21.48 -3.06 6.32
C GLU A 4 -22.39 -2.79 7.52
N TYR A 5 -22.08 -1.75 8.30
CA TYR A 5 -22.81 -1.37 9.51
C TYR A 5 -23.19 0.10 9.45
N ALA A 6 -24.42 0.39 9.81
CA ALA A 6 -24.92 1.73 10.04
C ALA A 6 -25.69 1.79 11.37
N ARG A 7 -25.76 2.97 11.96
CA ARG A 7 -26.53 3.21 13.20
C ARG A 7 -27.81 3.95 12.84
N SER A 8 -28.93 3.54 13.46
CA SER A 8 -30.21 4.21 13.38
C SER A 8 -30.81 4.38 14.79
N LEU A 9 -31.89 5.11 14.89
CA LEU A 9 -32.65 5.20 16.12
C LEU A 9 -33.15 3.81 16.54
N ARG A 10 -33.26 3.58 17.86
CA ARG A 10 -33.73 2.32 18.42
C ARG A 10 -35.13 2.01 17.84
N GLY A 11 -35.31 0.81 17.28
CA GLY A 11 -36.56 0.38 16.65
C GLY A 11 -36.67 0.66 15.15
N SER A 12 -35.71 1.35 14.52
CA SER A 12 -35.69 1.55 13.06
C SER A 12 -34.62 0.68 12.38
N ARG A 13 -35.03 -0.01 11.30
CA ARG A 13 -34.10 -0.84 10.49
C ARG A 13 -33.41 0.03 9.45
N VAL A 14 -32.07 0.01 9.44
CA VAL A 14 -31.32 0.63 8.36
C VAL A 14 -31.39 -0.22 7.12
N THR A 15 -32.00 0.28 6.06
CA THR A 15 -32.00 -0.36 4.73
C THR A 15 -30.95 0.30 3.85
N GLY A 16 -30.11 -0.49 3.21
CA GLY A 16 -29.11 -0.01 2.25
C GLY A 16 -29.07 -0.91 1.03
N THR A 17 -28.99 -0.33 -0.16
CA THR A 17 -28.79 -1.07 -1.40
C THR A 17 -27.35 -1.51 -1.54
N ARG A 18 -27.11 -2.80 -1.62
CA ARG A 18 -25.81 -3.38 -1.96
C ARG A 18 -25.81 -3.70 -3.46
N PRO A 19 -24.97 -3.05 -4.27
CA PRO A 19 -24.84 -3.46 -5.66
C PRO A 19 -24.24 -4.87 -5.71
N PHE A 20 -25.01 -5.80 -6.23
CA PHE A 20 -24.61 -7.18 -6.50
C PHE A 20 -23.72 -7.20 -7.75
N ARG A 21 -22.48 -6.79 -7.66
CA ARG A 21 -21.52 -6.98 -8.74
C ARG A 21 -20.25 -7.61 -8.17
N SER A 22 -19.88 -8.75 -8.75
CA SER A 22 -18.55 -9.34 -8.60
C SER A 22 -17.52 -8.31 -9.04
N TRP A 23 -16.90 -7.62 -8.09
CA TRP A 23 -15.84 -6.65 -8.37
C TRP A 23 -14.60 -7.43 -8.78
N LYS A 24 -14.09 -7.15 -9.97
CA LYS A 24 -12.75 -7.56 -10.33
C LYS A 24 -11.80 -6.97 -9.28
N THR A 25 -11.03 -7.82 -8.62
CA THR A 25 -10.09 -7.39 -7.59
C THR A 25 -9.04 -6.47 -8.20
N VAL A 26 -8.89 -5.27 -7.65
CA VAL A 26 -7.79 -4.38 -7.96
C VAL A 26 -6.76 -4.49 -6.85
N SER A 27 -5.58 -4.94 -7.19
CA SER A 27 -4.43 -5.02 -6.28
C SER A 27 -3.57 -3.77 -6.41
N LEU A 28 -2.98 -3.34 -5.30
CA LEU A 28 -2.05 -2.21 -5.24
C LEU A 28 -0.67 -2.72 -4.83
N ILE A 29 0.36 -2.26 -5.52
CA ILE A 29 1.75 -2.40 -5.13
C ILE A 29 2.29 -0.99 -4.92
N GLY A 30 3.09 -0.78 -3.89
CA GLY A 30 3.62 0.55 -3.66
C GLY A 30 4.89 0.58 -2.83
N ALA A 31 5.48 1.75 -2.81
CA ALA A 31 6.59 2.11 -1.94
C ALA A 31 6.41 3.54 -1.42
N ILE A 32 6.94 3.79 -0.24
CA ILE A 32 7.02 5.11 0.37
C ILE A 32 8.46 5.42 0.74
N ARG A 33 8.80 6.70 0.70
CA ARG A 33 10.09 7.24 1.06
C ARG A 33 9.91 8.52 1.86
N LEU A 34 10.82 8.80 2.77
CA LEU A 34 10.86 10.08 3.48
C LEU A 34 11.04 11.23 2.49
N GLY A 35 10.28 12.29 2.65
CA GLY A 35 10.39 13.49 1.84
C GLY A 35 9.68 13.44 0.49
N GLU A 36 9.11 12.31 0.08
CA GLU A 36 8.52 12.16 -1.24
C GLU A 36 7.11 11.59 -1.25
N LYS A 37 6.41 11.74 -2.40
CA LYS A 37 5.08 11.16 -2.61
C LYS A 37 5.18 9.65 -2.87
N PRO A 38 4.19 8.85 -2.43
CA PRO A 38 4.20 7.41 -2.64
C PRO A 38 4.31 7.03 -4.12
N LYS A 39 5.01 5.96 -4.45
CA LYS A 39 4.95 5.28 -5.74
C LYS A 39 3.93 4.15 -5.63
N ILE A 40 2.92 4.16 -6.48
CA ILE A 40 1.86 3.12 -6.49
C ILE A 40 1.65 2.64 -7.91
N MET A 41 1.56 1.32 -8.06
CA MET A 41 1.13 0.63 -9.27
C MET A 41 -0.15 -0.16 -8.97
N THR A 42 -1.10 -0.12 -9.88
CA THR A 42 -2.36 -0.87 -9.80
C THR A 42 -2.32 -2.08 -10.70
N SER A 43 -2.90 -3.19 -10.26
CA SER A 43 -3.07 -4.41 -11.05
C SER A 43 -4.54 -4.87 -11.01
N ARG A 44 -5.08 -5.31 -12.15
CA ARG A 44 -6.43 -5.87 -12.28
C ARG A 44 -6.56 -7.32 -11.84
N SER A 45 -5.51 -7.90 -11.32
CA SER A 45 -5.45 -9.27 -10.82
C SER A 45 -4.52 -9.33 -9.61
N ALA A 46 -4.46 -10.47 -8.95
CA ALA A 46 -3.54 -10.71 -7.86
C ALA A 46 -2.09 -10.38 -8.26
N VAL A 47 -1.32 -9.90 -7.30
CA VAL A 47 0.10 -9.61 -7.48
C VAL A 47 0.86 -10.93 -7.38
N ASP A 48 1.58 -11.26 -8.44
CA ASP A 48 2.55 -12.35 -8.51
C ASP A 48 3.98 -11.79 -8.52
N GLY A 49 4.96 -12.68 -8.45
CA GLY A 49 6.38 -12.29 -8.44
C GLY A 49 6.81 -11.52 -9.68
N ARG A 50 6.25 -11.82 -10.87
CA ARG A 50 6.58 -11.10 -12.11
C ARG A 50 6.07 -9.65 -12.08
N LYS A 51 4.86 -9.43 -11.56
CA LYS A 51 4.30 -8.09 -11.41
C LYS A 51 5.05 -7.29 -10.35
N PHE A 52 5.44 -7.94 -9.25
CA PHE A 52 6.24 -7.29 -8.23
C PHE A 52 7.63 -6.92 -8.76
N LEU A 53 8.32 -7.82 -9.45
CA LEU A 53 9.60 -7.54 -10.10
C LEU A 53 9.49 -6.38 -11.13
N ARG A 54 8.41 -6.34 -11.90
CA ARG A 54 8.13 -5.22 -12.82
C ARG A 54 8.00 -3.91 -12.05
N PHE A 55 7.28 -3.89 -10.93
CA PHE A 55 7.19 -2.71 -10.07
C PHE A 55 8.57 -2.28 -9.57
N VAL A 56 9.37 -3.23 -9.07
CA VAL A 56 10.73 -2.95 -8.59
C VAL A 56 11.56 -2.32 -9.71
N LYS A 57 11.65 -2.95 -10.88
CA LYS A 57 12.49 -2.46 -12.00
C LYS A 57 11.99 -1.13 -12.58
N GLN A 58 10.68 -0.93 -12.72
CA GLN A 58 10.12 0.22 -13.43
C GLN A 58 9.78 1.41 -12.53
N ARG A 59 9.57 1.21 -11.24
CA ARG A 59 9.09 2.25 -10.33
C ARG A 59 9.96 2.45 -9.11
N LEU A 60 10.50 1.37 -8.55
CA LEU A 60 11.30 1.43 -7.34
C LEU A 60 12.77 1.72 -7.66
N ALA A 61 13.42 0.89 -8.49
CA ALA A 61 14.84 1.03 -8.81
C ALA A 61 15.22 2.44 -9.35
N PRO A 62 14.44 3.06 -10.28
CA PRO A 62 14.73 4.44 -10.72
C PRO A 62 14.51 5.50 -9.64
N TRP A 63 14.02 5.13 -8.48
CA TRP A 63 13.71 6.02 -7.35
C TRP A 63 14.62 5.80 -6.14
N ILE A 64 15.45 4.78 -6.23
CA ILE A 64 16.47 4.45 -5.23
C ILE A 64 17.70 5.33 -5.45
N TYR A 65 18.32 5.76 -4.33
CA TYR A 65 19.65 6.34 -4.33
C TYR A 65 20.65 5.35 -3.71
N PRO A 66 21.92 5.37 -4.13
CA PRO A 66 22.95 4.55 -3.52
C PRO A 66 23.01 4.75 -1.99
N GLY A 67 23.02 3.63 -1.25
CA GLY A 67 23.00 3.63 0.22
C GLY A 67 21.59 3.60 0.85
N ASP A 68 20.53 3.67 0.07
CA ASP A 68 19.16 3.48 0.60
C ASP A 68 18.98 2.08 1.20
N ILE A 69 18.11 2.00 2.21
CA ILE A 69 17.63 0.72 2.77
C ILE A 69 16.20 0.50 2.30
N VAL A 70 15.98 -0.58 1.52
CA VAL A 70 14.65 -0.97 1.05
C VAL A 70 14.05 -1.98 2.03
N ILE A 71 13.13 -1.51 2.87
CA ILE A 71 12.43 -2.34 3.85
C ILE A 71 11.26 -3.03 3.17
N MET A 72 11.19 -4.34 3.29
CA MET A 72 10.13 -5.20 2.75
C MET A 72 9.63 -6.17 3.81
N ASP A 73 8.35 -6.53 3.74
CA ASP A 73 7.84 -7.62 4.57
C ASP A 73 8.39 -8.98 4.09
N ASN A 74 8.15 -10.01 4.88
CA ASN A 74 8.74 -11.35 4.69
C ASN A 74 7.94 -12.24 3.70
N LEU A 75 7.24 -11.65 2.72
CA LEU A 75 6.54 -12.42 1.69
C LEU A 75 7.51 -13.09 0.71
N SER A 76 7.15 -14.27 0.23
CA SER A 76 7.96 -15.03 -0.73
C SER A 76 8.29 -14.25 -2.00
N ILE A 77 7.34 -13.46 -2.50
CA ILE A 77 7.54 -12.64 -3.70
C ILE A 77 8.58 -11.53 -3.51
N HIS A 78 8.75 -11.02 -2.27
CA HIS A 78 9.76 -10.02 -1.93
C HIS A 78 11.17 -10.62 -1.85
N LYS A 79 11.26 -11.90 -1.47
CA LYS A 79 12.53 -12.63 -1.30
C LYS A 79 13.05 -13.29 -2.59
N MET A 80 12.38 -13.10 -3.71
CA MET A 80 12.84 -13.62 -5.00
C MET A 80 14.24 -13.08 -5.33
N THR A 81 15.15 -13.95 -5.78
CA THR A 81 16.52 -13.58 -6.15
C THR A 81 16.56 -12.38 -7.09
N MET A 82 15.74 -12.40 -8.14
CA MET A 82 15.67 -11.30 -9.12
C MET A 82 15.20 -9.97 -8.53
N VAL A 83 14.38 -9.99 -7.47
CA VAL A 83 13.94 -8.78 -6.74
C VAL A 83 15.10 -8.24 -5.91
N ARG A 84 15.78 -9.13 -5.18
CA ARG A 84 16.95 -8.79 -4.38
C ARG A 84 18.07 -8.19 -5.25
N GLU A 85 18.38 -8.85 -6.37
CA GLU A 85 19.38 -8.36 -7.34
C GLU A 85 18.99 -6.98 -7.88
N ALA A 86 17.74 -6.78 -8.33
CA ALA A 86 17.30 -5.48 -8.84
C ALA A 86 17.39 -4.34 -7.81
N VAL A 87 17.27 -4.62 -6.51
CA VAL A 87 17.47 -3.64 -5.43
C VAL A 87 18.96 -3.37 -5.23
N LEU A 88 19.80 -4.41 -5.21
CA LEU A 88 21.24 -4.28 -5.07
C LEU A 88 21.88 -3.55 -6.26
N ASP A 89 21.47 -3.88 -7.49
CA ASP A 89 21.94 -3.22 -8.72
C ASP A 89 21.60 -1.71 -8.74
N ALA A 90 20.51 -1.32 -8.06
CA ALA A 90 20.17 0.08 -7.88
C ALA A 90 21.01 0.77 -6.77
N GLY A 91 21.91 0.05 -6.10
CA GLY A 91 22.77 0.57 -5.04
C GLY A 91 22.14 0.59 -3.66
N ALA A 92 21.02 -0.10 -3.45
CA ALA A 92 20.32 -0.15 -2.16
C ALA A 92 20.51 -1.49 -1.44
N ILE A 93 20.26 -1.49 -0.14
CA ILE A 93 20.33 -2.67 0.73
C ILE A 93 18.92 -3.19 1.00
N PRO A 94 18.55 -4.40 0.54
CA PRO A 94 17.27 -4.98 0.90
C PRO A 94 17.26 -5.46 2.36
N LEU A 95 16.27 -5.01 3.13
CA LEU A 95 16.04 -5.41 4.52
C LEU A 95 14.66 -6.06 4.64
N TYR A 96 14.61 -7.28 5.15
CA TYR A 96 13.36 -8.02 5.35
C TYR A 96 12.92 -7.94 6.80
N LEU A 97 11.67 -7.54 7.03
CA LEU A 97 11.08 -7.50 8.36
C LEU A 97 10.83 -8.91 8.90
N PRO A 98 10.80 -9.10 10.23
CA PRO A 98 10.35 -10.35 10.83
C PRO A 98 8.96 -10.76 10.33
N THR A 99 8.68 -12.05 10.34
CA THR A 99 7.33 -12.57 10.04
C THR A 99 6.32 -12.00 11.02
N TYR A 100 5.11 -11.70 10.52
CA TYR A 100 3.99 -11.18 11.32
C TYR A 100 4.27 -9.86 12.07
N SER A 101 5.10 -8.98 11.49
CA SER A 101 5.42 -7.67 12.08
C SER A 101 4.99 -6.50 11.17
N PRO A 102 3.70 -6.38 10.81
CA PRO A 102 3.21 -5.30 9.93
C PRO A 102 3.33 -3.91 10.58
N GLU A 103 3.38 -3.82 11.90
CA GLU A 103 3.56 -2.57 12.65
C GLU A 103 4.92 -1.93 12.37
N LEU A 104 5.93 -2.73 12.05
CA LEU A 104 7.27 -2.25 11.68
C LEU A 104 7.33 -1.73 10.24
N ASN A 105 6.29 -2.00 9.43
CA ASN A 105 6.26 -1.56 8.04
C ASN A 105 5.41 -0.28 7.89
N PRO A 106 6.02 0.90 7.69
CA PRO A 106 5.30 2.16 7.62
C PRO A 106 4.31 2.24 6.44
N ILE A 107 4.47 1.42 5.38
CA ILE A 107 3.55 1.37 4.23
C ILE A 107 2.16 0.83 4.60
N GLU A 108 2.04 0.02 5.66
CA GLU A 108 0.75 -0.48 6.12
C GLU A 108 -0.18 0.65 6.55
N ARG A 109 0.37 1.74 7.08
CA ARG A 109 -0.39 2.93 7.43
C ARG A 109 -0.87 3.70 6.19
N LEU A 110 -0.09 3.70 5.10
CA LEU A 110 -0.57 4.21 3.81
C LEU A 110 -1.76 3.39 3.33
N TRP A 111 -1.67 2.07 3.38
CA TRP A 111 -2.77 1.18 2.95
C TRP A 111 -4.02 1.36 3.80
N ALA A 112 -3.87 1.48 5.11
CA ALA A 112 -4.99 1.73 6.03
C ALA A 112 -5.68 3.08 5.73
N ASP A 113 -4.92 4.16 5.54
CA ASP A 113 -5.44 5.49 5.20
C ASP A 113 -6.14 5.48 3.83
N MET A 114 -5.54 4.89 2.82
CA MET A 114 -6.14 4.77 1.49
C MET A 114 -7.42 3.95 1.52
N LYS A 115 -7.43 2.78 2.18
CA LYS A 115 -8.62 1.94 2.32
C LYS A 115 -9.75 2.69 3.02
N ARG A 116 -9.45 3.43 4.09
CA ARG A 116 -10.42 4.25 4.84
C ARG A 116 -11.06 5.30 3.91
N ARG A 117 -10.25 6.07 3.17
CA ARG A 117 -10.72 7.12 2.26
C ARG A 117 -11.49 6.54 1.07
N LEU A 118 -11.04 5.44 0.48
CA LEU A 118 -11.74 4.79 -0.64
C LEU A 118 -13.13 4.28 -0.23
N ARG A 119 -13.29 3.82 1.04
CA ARG A 119 -14.59 3.39 1.56
C ARG A 119 -15.61 4.52 1.65
N THR A 120 -15.18 5.77 1.86
CA THR A 120 -16.10 6.92 1.94
C THR A 120 -16.56 7.41 0.57
N LEU A 121 -15.85 7.06 -0.50
CA LEU A 121 -16.15 7.56 -1.85
C LEU A 121 -17.27 6.82 -2.58
N ALA A 122 -17.83 5.75 -1.99
CA ALA A 122 -18.94 4.96 -2.56
C ALA A 122 -18.80 4.65 -4.08
N LEU A 123 -17.59 4.33 -4.52
CA LEU A 123 -17.23 4.13 -5.92
C LEU A 123 -17.98 2.94 -6.52
N ASN A 124 -18.48 3.08 -7.74
CA ASN A 124 -19.32 2.08 -8.40
C ASN A 124 -18.64 1.43 -9.62
N ALA A 125 -17.50 1.94 -10.08
CA ALA A 125 -16.79 1.43 -11.24
C ALA A 125 -15.27 1.38 -11.03
N GLU A 126 -14.60 0.43 -11.70
CA GLU A 126 -13.14 0.28 -11.65
C GLU A 126 -12.40 1.55 -12.10
N PRO A 127 -12.78 2.23 -13.20
CA PRO A 127 -12.11 3.46 -13.61
C PRO A 127 -12.17 4.58 -12.55
N GLU A 128 -13.28 4.65 -11.80
CA GLU A 128 -13.42 5.60 -10.68
C GLU A 128 -12.45 5.25 -9.56
N LEU A 129 -12.35 3.95 -9.21
CA LEU A 129 -11.40 3.47 -8.21
C LEU A 129 -9.95 3.81 -8.60
N LEU A 130 -9.56 3.57 -9.84
CA LEU A 130 -8.21 3.89 -10.32
C LEU A 130 -7.93 5.39 -10.30
N ARG A 131 -8.91 6.24 -10.65
CA ARG A 131 -8.80 7.71 -10.52
C ARG A 131 -8.67 8.13 -9.05
N ALA A 132 -9.49 7.54 -8.18
CA ALA A 132 -9.45 7.83 -6.75
C ALA A 132 -8.10 7.45 -6.13
N VAL A 133 -7.55 6.27 -6.44
CA VAL A 133 -6.21 5.85 -5.99
C VAL A 133 -5.15 6.86 -6.41
N ARG A 134 -5.17 7.32 -7.67
CA ARG A 134 -4.22 8.33 -8.17
C ARG A 134 -4.35 9.66 -7.42
N ARG A 135 -5.58 10.14 -7.19
CA ARG A 135 -5.85 11.38 -6.44
C ARG A 135 -5.38 11.25 -4.98
N LEU A 136 -5.71 10.15 -4.31
CA LEU A 136 -5.32 9.92 -2.93
C LEU A 136 -3.79 9.82 -2.77
N ARG A 137 -3.10 9.16 -3.71
CA ARG A 137 -1.65 9.14 -3.76
C ARG A 137 -1.06 10.55 -3.83
N ALA A 138 -1.55 11.37 -4.77
CA ALA A 138 -1.08 12.74 -4.94
C ALA A 138 -1.41 13.64 -3.74
N ALA A 139 -2.57 13.44 -3.12
CA ALA A 139 -3.04 14.19 -1.97
C ALA A 139 -2.42 13.73 -0.63
N THR A 140 -1.65 12.63 -0.59
CA THR A 140 -1.00 12.17 0.64
C THR A 140 0.08 13.17 1.07
N PRO A 141 -0.03 13.81 2.26
CA PRO A 141 0.96 14.78 2.71
C PRO A 141 2.30 14.11 3.03
N ILE A 142 3.41 14.75 2.66
CA ILE A 142 4.77 14.26 2.96
C ILE A 142 4.99 14.17 4.47
N ALA A 143 4.53 15.17 5.24
CA ALA A 143 4.61 15.16 6.69
C ALA A 143 3.92 13.94 7.32
N LYS A 144 2.85 13.45 6.70
CA LYS A 144 2.14 12.25 7.16
C LYS A 144 2.97 11.00 6.94
N ILE A 145 3.69 10.90 5.83
CA ILE A 145 4.63 9.81 5.56
C ILE A 145 5.74 9.80 6.61
N ALA A 146 6.32 10.96 6.91
CA ALA A 146 7.34 11.08 7.96
C ALA A 146 6.82 10.64 9.35
N ALA A 147 5.56 10.95 9.67
CA ALA A 147 4.92 10.48 10.91
C ALA A 147 4.76 8.94 10.94
N TRP A 148 4.45 8.32 9.81
CA TRP A 148 4.37 6.86 9.71
C TRP A 148 5.72 6.18 9.93
N PHE A 149 6.79 6.72 9.35
CA PHE A 149 8.15 6.22 9.60
C PHE A 149 8.55 6.35 11.07
N ARG A 150 8.32 7.52 11.69
CA ARG A 150 8.61 7.70 13.13
C ARG A 150 7.87 6.71 14.01
N HIS A 151 6.61 6.43 13.71
CA HIS A 151 5.84 5.46 14.47
C HIS A 151 6.41 4.05 14.34
N SER A 152 6.68 3.56 13.12
CA SER A 152 7.25 2.23 12.93
C SER A 152 8.64 2.09 13.54
N LEU A 153 9.46 3.16 13.55
CA LEU A 153 10.75 3.16 14.25
C LEU A 153 10.59 3.10 15.78
N ALA A 154 9.60 3.81 16.34
CA ALA A 154 9.31 3.72 17.77
C ALA A 154 8.89 2.30 18.18
N GLU A 155 8.04 1.63 17.40
CA GLU A 155 7.65 0.24 17.62
C GLU A 155 8.87 -0.72 17.55
N ALA A 156 9.85 -0.44 16.72
CA ALA A 156 11.07 -1.24 16.61
C ALA A 156 11.98 -1.16 17.87
N HIS A 157 11.92 -0.05 18.60
CA HIS A 157 12.72 0.14 19.83
C HIS A 157 12.08 -0.50 21.08
N ILE A 158 10.80 -0.86 21.02
CA ILE A 158 10.06 -1.44 22.16
C ILE A 158 10.20 -2.99 22.18
N LYS A 159 10.65 -3.60 21.10
CA LYS A 159 10.87 -5.05 20.94
C LYS A 159 12.34 -5.42 21.04
#